data_89e2b08ed89f0154e2922ce493cdbf7a
#
_entry.id   89e2b08ed89f0154e2922ce493cdbf7a
#
_cell.length_a   1.000
_cell.length_b   1.000
_cell.length_c   1.000
_cell.angle_alpha   90.00
_cell.angle_beta   90.00
_cell.angle_gamma   90.00
#
_symmetry.space_group_name_H-M   'P 1'
#
loop_
_entity.id
_entity.type
_entity.pdbx_description
1 polymer ?
#
loop_
_entity_poly.entity_id
_entity_poly.type
_entity_poly.pdbx_seq_one_letter_code
_entity_poly.pdbx_strand_id
1 'polypeptide(L)'
;MKFKTALLAALLLAPTAALAAPGIVTVSTGLRAGPGTGFPLVDRIPEGARVNIHGCLRGNAWCDVSFSDDRGWVSSQYLEYLYRNHYVYLPDYVDVIDVPVVPFVLTSYWSSHYGGRSWYRRHAYWNNYWSSHQSVATRMTIDPRAARIGRAATRDAAIALERSGVR
;
A
#
# COMPACT_ATOMS: atom_id res chain seq x y z
N MET A 1 -52.93 33.65 0.02
CA MET A 1 -52.21 32.43 0.40
C MET A 1 -50.76 32.52 -0.14
N LYS A 2 -49.79 32.64 0.75
CA LYS A 2 -48.37 32.77 0.36
C LYS A 2 -47.68 31.43 0.56
N PHE A 3 -47.40 30.72 -0.55
CA PHE A 3 -46.61 29.48 -0.51
C PHE A 3 -45.14 29.85 -0.33
N LYS A 4 -44.59 29.50 0.84
CA LYS A 4 -43.15 29.56 1.09
C LYS A 4 -42.55 28.26 0.56
N THR A 5 -41.88 28.32 -0.60
CA THR A 5 -41.03 27.23 -1.12
C THR A 5 -39.78 27.16 -0.28
N ALA A 6 -39.66 26.12 0.56
CA ALA A 6 -38.43 25.79 1.24
C ALA A 6 -37.53 25.03 0.27
N LEU A 7 -36.42 25.67 -0.15
CA LEU A 7 -35.39 25.05 -0.95
C LEU A 7 -34.54 24.16 -0.03
N LEU A 8 -34.72 22.85 -0.11
CA LEU A 8 -33.90 21.90 0.61
C LEU A 8 -32.59 21.70 -0.16
N ALA A 9 -31.52 22.35 0.31
CA ALA A 9 -30.17 22.14 -0.23
C ALA A 9 -29.68 20.76 0.24
N ALA A 10 -29.76 19.76 -0.63
CA ALA A 10 -29.12 18.46 -0.41
C ALA A 10 -27.60 18.61 -0.56
N LEU A 11 -26.90 18.60 0.55
CA LEU A 11 -25.44 18.55 0.57
C LEU A 11 -25.00 17.17 0.10
N LEU A 12 -24.55 17.05 -1.15
CA LEU A 12 -23.95 15.84 -1.69
C LEU A 12 -22.58 15.66 -1.02
N LEU A 13 -22.52 14.84 0.03
CA LEU A 13 -21.28 14.28 0.54
C LEU A 13 -20.78 13.25 -0.49
N ALA A 14 -20.02 13.71 -1.47
CA ALA A 14 -19.26 12.80 -2.34
C ALA A 14 -18.21 12.09 -1.49
N PRO A 15 -18.14 10.75 -1.49
CA PRO A 15 -17.05 10.06 -0.83
C PRO A 15 -15.74 10.48 -1.52
N THR A 16 -14.82 11.10 -0.76
CA THR A 16 -13.47 11.33 -1.24
C THR A 16 -12.79 9.98 -1.36
N ALA A 17 -12.77 9.42 -2.58
CA ALA A 17 -11.94 8.27 -2.87
C ALA A 17 -10.49 8.67 -2.55
N ALA A 18 -9.89 8.05 -1.54
CA ALA A 18 -8.49 8.23 -1.26
C ALA A 18 -7.70 7.80 -2.51
N LEU A 19 -7.08 8.76 -3.19
CA LEU A 19 -6.26 8.48 -4.36
C LEU A 19 -5.04 7.70 -3.90
N ALA A 20 -4.74 6.61 -4.62
CA ALA A 20 -3.53 5.84 -4.38
C ALA A 20 -2.30 6.71 -4.69
N ALA A 21 -1.30 6.64 -3.82
CA ALA A 21 -0.06 7.39 -4.00
C ALA A 21 0.94 6.61 -4.85
N PRO A 22 1.67 7.25 -5.76
CA PRO A 22 2.74 6.62 -6.48
C PRO A 22 3.85 6.12 -5.56
N GLY A 23 4.37 4.93 -5.84
CA GLY A 23 5.51 4.34 -5.16
C GLY A 23 6.47 3.64 -6.12
N ILE A 24 7.63 3.26 -5.61
CA ILE A 24 8.63 2.46 -6.32
C ILE A 24 9.04 1.30 -5.42
N VAL A 25 9.24 0.13 -6.03
CA VAL A 25 9.77 -1.05 -5.33
C VAL A 25 11.30 -1.00 -5.35
N THR A 26 11.92 -1.03 -4.17
CA THR A 26 13.38 -0.90 -4.01
C THR A 26 14.14 -2.22 -4.17
N VAL A 27 13.46 -3.35 -4.01
CA VAL A 27 14.01 -4.71 -4.14
C VAL A 27 12.94 -5.61 -4.74
N SER A 28 13.29 -6.47 -5.69
CA SER A 28 12.34 -7.44 -6.25
C SER A 28 11.61 -8.20 -5.15
N THR A 29 10.29 -8.14 -5.14
CA THR A 29 9.45 -8.68 -4.06
C THR A 29 8.19 -9.36 -4.57
N GLY A 30 7.54 -10.14 -3.71
CA GLY A 30 6.25 -10.73 -4.02
C GLY A 30 5.09 -9.79 -3.68
N LEU A 31 4.16 -9.65 -4.61
CA LEU A 31 2.82 -9.13 -4.34
C LEU A 31 2.00 -10.27 -3.72
N ARG A 32 1.56 -10.12 -2.48
CA ARG A 32 0.91 -11.16 -1.70
C ARG A 32 -0.60 -10.96 -1.62
N ALA A 33 -1.34 -12.07 -1.49
CA ALA A 33 -2.80 -12.04 -1.35
C ALA A 33 -3.28 -11.55 0.03
N GLY A 34 -2.37 -11.21 0.91
CA GLY A 34 -2.63 -10.65 2.24
C GLY A 34 -1.35 -10.18 2.89
N PRO A 35 -1.46 -9.43 4.02
CA PRO A 35 -0.32 -8.82 4.69
C PRO A 35 0.49 -9.87 5.46
N GLY A 36 1.44 -10.49 4.79
CA GLY A 36 2.34 -11.49 5.34
C GLY A 36 2.99 -12.37 4.27
N THR A 37 4.22 -12.79 4.52
CA THR A 37 5.00 -13.62 3.58
C THR A 37 4.41 -15.02 3.36
N GLY A 38 3.59 -15.51 4.29
CA GLY A 38 2.92 -16.80 4.19
C GLY A 38 1.70 -16.81 3.28
N PHE A 39 1.13 -15.65 2.94
CA PHE A 39 0.01 -15.58 2.00
C PHE A 39 0.40 -15.99 0.58
N PRO A 40 -0.55 -16.48 -0.22
CA PRO A 40 -0.31 -16.83 -1.61
C PRO A 40 0.33 -15.69 -2.39
N LEU A 41 1.22 -16.05 -3.31
CA LEU A 41 1.80 -15.12 -4.25
C LEU A 41 0.76 -14.79 -5.33
N VAL A 42 0.53 -13.50 -5.55
CA VAL A 42 -0.32 -12.98 -6.63
C VAL A 42 0.53 -12.74 -7.88
N ASP A 43 1.62 -11.97 -7.70
CA ASP A 43 2.58 -11.63 -8.74
C ASP A 43 3.96 -11.33 -8.13
N ARG A 44 4.97 -11.12 -8.98
CA ARG A 44 6.30 -10.67 -8.61
C ARG A 44 6.54 -9.28 -9.17
N ILE A 45 6.92 -8.36 -8.30
CA ILE A 45 7.24 -6.97 -8.67
C ILE A 45 8.76 -6.85 -8.78
N PRO A 46 9.29 -6.48 -9.94
CA PRO A 46 10.73 -6.28 -10.10
C PRO A 46 11.19 -5.00 -9.38
N GLU A 47 12.46 -4.97 -9.01
CA GLU A 47 13.14 -3.76 -8.51
C GLU A 47 12.98 -2.61 -9.50
N GLY A 48 12.76 -1.41 -8.99
CA GLY A 48 12.54 -0.18 -9.76
C GLY A 48 11.15 -0.04 -10.37
N ALA A 49 10.28 -1.04 -10.24
CA ALA A 49 8.93 -0.97 -10.78
C ALA A 49 8.09 0.06 -10.03
N ARG A 50 7.29 0.81 -10.81
CA ARG A 50 6.29 1.74 -10.28
C ARG A 50 5.06 0.99 -9.83
N VAL A 51 4.52 1.40 -8.70
CA VAL A 51 3.32 0.85 -8.08
C VAL A 51 2.43 1.98 -7.59
N ASN A 52 1.17 1.66 -7.28
CA ASN A 52 0.29 2.59 -6.58
C ASN A 52 0.00 2.04 -5.17
N ILE A 53 0.28 2.84 -4.15
CA ILE A 53 0.07 2.50 -2.74
C ILE A 53 -1.28 3.07 -2.31
N HIS A 54 -2.22 2.21 -1.95
CA HIS A 54 -3.57 2.59 -1.56
C HIS A 54 -3.70 2.91 -0.07
N GLY A 55 -2.75 2.44 0.71
CA GLY A 55 -2.65 2.63 2.15
C GLY A 55 -1.90 1.47 2.79
N CYS A 56 -1.65 1.56 4.08
CA CYS A 56 -0.95 0.53 4.83
C CYS A 56 -1.78 0.06 6.01
N LEU A 57 -1.50 -1.14 6.53
CA LEU A 57 -2.06 -1.57 7.82
C LEU A 57 -1.64 -0.61 8.93
N ARG A 58 -2.41 -0.58 10.00
CA ARG A 58 -1.96 0.05 11.24
C ARG A 58 -0.59 -0.51 11.64
N GLY A 59 0.37 0.37 11.91
CA GLY A 59 1.76 0.00 12.18
C GLY A 59 2.65 0.00 10.93
N ASN A 60 2.10 0.29 9.76
CA ASN A 60 2.81 0.54 8.48
C ASN A 60 3.76 -0.58 8.02
N ALA A 61 3.58 -1.82 8.50
CA ALA A 61 4.46 -2.94 8.12
C ALA A 61 4.14 -3.51 6.73
N TRP A 62 2.88 -3.45 6.33
CA TRP A 62 2.38 -3.97 5.06
C TRP A 62 1.46 -2.95 4.41
N CYS A 63 1.63 -2.74 3.11
CA CYS A 63 0.84 -1.80 2.33
C CYS A 63 0.07 -2.52 1.21
N ASP A 64 -1.15 -2.06 1.00
CA ASP A 64 -2.02 -2.48 -0.09
C ASP A 64 -1.61 -1.75 -1.36
N VAL A 65 -1.21 -2.50 -2.36
CA VAL A 65 -0.52 -2.02 -3.56
C VAL A 65 -1.20 -2.55 -4.81
N SER A 66 -1.29 -1.74 -5.86
CA SER A 66 -1.57 -2.22 -7.21
C SER A 66 -0.33 -2.15 -8.09
N PHE A 67 -0.11 -3.22 -8.86
CA PHE A 67 0.96 -3.36 -9.84
C PHE A 67 0.40 -4.04 -11.08
N SER A 68 0.59 -3.43 -12.25
CA SER A 68 -0.10 -3.84 -13.46
C SER A 68 -1.62 -3.95 -13.23
N ASP A 69 -2.23 -5.08 -13.54
CA ASP A 69 -3.66 -5.34 -13.33
C ASP A 69 -3.95 -6.05 -12.00
N ASP A 70 -2.92 -6.33 -11.21
CA ASP A 70 -3.04 -7.05 -9.94
C ASP A 70 -3.07 -6.10 -8.74
N ARG A 71 -3.75 -6.54 -7.68
CA ARG A 71 -3.82 -5.91 -6.37
C ARG A 71 -3.28 -6.86 -5.31
N GLY A 72 -2.61 -6.36 -4.29
CA GLY A 72 -2.11 -7.20 -3.20
C GLY A 72 -1.29 -6.41 -2.18
N TRP A 73 -0.55 -7.13 -1.36
CA TRP A 73 0.16 -6.59 -0.21
C TRP A 73 1.66 -6.73 -0.39
N VAL A 74 2.37 -5.66 -0.09
CA VAL A 74 3.84 -5.58 -0.11
C VAL A 74 4.32 -5.06 1.24
N SER A 75 5.42 -5.62 1.75
CA SER A 75 6.06 -5.09 2.94
C SER A 75 6.61 -3.69 2.69
N SER A 76 6.30 -2.75 3.57
CA SER A 76 6.71 -1.35 3.46
C SER A 76 8.23 -1.15 3.36
N GLN A 77 9.02 -2.09 3.90
CA GLN A 77 10.48 -2.06 3.82
C GLN A 77 11.04 -2.13 2.39
N TYR A 78 10.20 -2.50 1.41
CA TYR A 78 10.58 -2.55 -0.01
C TYR A 78 9.96 -1.42 -0.82
N LEU A 79 9.41 -0.39 -0.17
CA LEU A 79 8.69 0.68 -0.85
C LEU A 79 9.35 2.04 -0.63
N GLU A 80 9.44 2.79 -1.71
CA GLU A 80 9.51 4.24 -1.69
C GLU A 80 8.11 4.81 -1.93
N TYR A 81 7.83 5.97 -1.37
CA TYR A 81 6.58 6.69 -1.44
C TYR A 81 6.80 8.08 -2.03
N LEU A 82 5.95 8.53 -2.92
CA LEU A 82 6.03 9.89 -3.47
C LEU A 82 5.53 10.90 -2.42
N TYR A 83 6.47 11.66 -1.84
CA TYR A 83 6.20 12.70 -0.86
C TYR A 83 6.81 14.02 -1.31
N ARG A 84 6.01 15.09 -1.36
CA ARG A 84 6.44 16.44 -1.79
C ARG A 84 7.25 16.42 -3.09
N ASN A 85 6.78 15.65 -4.07
CA ASN A 85 7.40 15.48 -5.39
C ASN A 85 8.75 14.74 -5.39
N HIS A 86 9.10 14.03 -4.32
CA HIS A 86 10.29 13.18 -4.20
C HIS A 86 9.91 11.79 -3.74
N TYR A 87 10.60 10.77 -4.25
CA TYR A 87 10.48 9.42 -3.71
C TYR A 87 11.35 9.28 -2.47
N VAL A 88 10.76 8.84 -1.38
CA VAL A 88 11.42 8.66 -0.08
C VAL A 88 11.21 7.24 0.43
N TYR A 89 12.21 6.69 1.11
CA TYR A 89 12.10 5.35 1.70
C TYR A 89 11.00 5.34 2.76
N LEU A 90 9.90 4.63 2.49
CA LEU A 90 8.68 4.71 3.26
C LEU A 90 8.84 4.49 4.76
N PRO A 91 9.60 3.47 5.24
CA PRO A 91 9.74 3.25 6.68
C PRO A 91 10.35 4.42 7.47
N ASP A 92 11.21 5.22 6.85
CA ASP A 92 11.84 6.36 7.51
C ASP A 92 10.94 7.60 7.57
N TYR A 93 9.80 7.57 6.88
CA TYR A 93 8.90 8.71 6.71
C TYR A 93 7.48 8.48 7.24
N VAL A 94 7.18 7.32 7.82
CA VAL A 94 5.82 6.96 8.27
C VAL A 94 5.25 7.92 9.32
N ASP A 95 6.11 8.55 10.11
CA ASP A 95 5.70 9.56 11.10
C ASP A 95 5.49 10.97 10.50
N VAL A 96 5.91 11.16 9.25
CA VAL A 96 5.86 12.45 8.53
C VAL A 96 4.78 12.43 7.45
N ILE A 97 4.59 11.28 6.81
CA ILE A 97 3.61 11.06 5.75
C ILE A 97 2.32 10.55 6.39
N ASP A 98 1.21 11.21 6.12
CA ASP A 98 -0.11 10.70 6.49
C ASP A 98 -0.55 9.61 5.49
N VAL A 99 0.06 8.42 5.64
CA VAL A 99 -0.29 7.25 4.82
C VAL A 99 -1.66 6.75 5.25
N PRO A 100 -2.64 6.60 4.34
CA PRO A 100 -3.95 6.08 4.70
C PRO A 100 -3.86 4.73 5.40
N VAL A 101 -4.52 4.60 6.54
CA VAL A 101 -4.64 3.32 7.24
C VAL A 101 -5.78 2.53 6.62
N VAL A 102 -5.47 1.37 6.06
CA VAL A 102 -6.46 0.47 5.46
C VAL A 102 -6.52 -0.84 6.22
N PRO A 103 -7.72 -1.32 6.57
CA PRO A 103 -7.88 -2.63 7.21
C PRO A 103 -7.73 -3.75 6.16
N PHE A 104 -7.29 -4.93 6.60
CA PHE A 104 -7.37 -6.14 5.80
C PHE A 104 -8.47 -7.05 6.34
N VAL A 105 -9.55 -7.19 5.57
CA VAL A 105 -10.62 -8.16 5.80
C VAL A 105 -10.57 -9.18 4.68
N LEU A 106 -10.06 -10.38 4.96
CA LEU A 106 -9.74 -11.39 3.96
C LEU A 106 -10.92 -11.70 3.03
N THR A 107 -12.11 -11.91 3.59
CA THR A 107 -13.28 -12.32 2.80
C THR A 107 -13.68 -11.27 1.76
N SER A 108 -13.79 -10.00 2.14
CA SER A 108 -14.14 -8.92 1.23
C SER A 108 -13.00 -8.58 0.26
N TYR A 109 -11.77 -8.57 0.72
CA TYR A 109 -10.61 -8.29 -0.13
C TYR A 109 -10.44 -9.36 -1.21
N TRP A 110 -10.52 -10.64 -0.82
CA TRP A 110 -10.37 -11.74 -1.76
C TRP A 110 -11.53 -11.86 -2.74
N SER A 111 -12.77 -11.61 -2.31
CA SER A 111 -13.91 -11.61 -3.23
C SER A 111 -13.80 -10.50 -4.28
N SER A 112 -13.20 -9.37 -3.92
CA SER A 112 -13.01 -8.24 -4.85
C SER A 112 -11.89 -8.48 -5.86
N HIS A 113 -10.84 -9.24 -5.49
CA HIS A 113 -9.62 -9.28 -6.29
C HIS A 113 -9.23 -10.69 -6.79
N TYR A 114 -9.70 -11.78 -6.17
CA TYR A 114 -9.12 -13.10 -6.38
C TYR A 114 -10.11 -14.22 -6.68
N GLY A 115 -11.33 -13.92 -7.06
CA GLY A 115 -12.39 -14.92 -7.29
C GLY A 115 -12.01 -16.05 -8.26
N GLY A 116 -11.11 -15.81 -9.22
CA GLY A 116 -10.62 -16.80 -10.19
C GLY A 116 -9.35 -17.55 -9.79
N ARG A 117 -8.72 -17.24 -8.66
CA ARG A 117 -7.47 -17.88 -8.24
C ARG A 117 -7.72 -19.27 -7.63
N SER A 118 -6.86 -20.24 -7.92
CA SER A 118 -7.00 -21.63 -7.46
C SER A 118 -7.06 -21.78 -5.94
N TRP A 119 -6.33 -20.95 -5.20
CA TRP A 119 -6.29 -20.96 -3.74
C TRP A 119 -7.47 -20.21 -3.10
N TYR A 120 -8.29 -19.48 -3.86
CA TYR A 120 -9.45 -18.74 -3.36
C TYR A 120 -10.44 -19.63 -2.59
N ARG A 121 -10.65 -20.88 -3.04
CA ARG A 121 -11.55 -21.85 -2.39
C ARG A 121 -11.14 -22.21 -0.96
N ARG A 122 -9.88 -21.94 -0.58
CA ARG A 122 -9.34 -22.20 0.77
C ARG A 122 -9.43 -20.98 1.70
N HIS A 123 -10.35 -20.08 1.45
CA HIS A 123 -10.48 -18.84 2.24
C HIS A 123 -10.72 -19.08 3.74
N ALA A 124 -11.39 -20.16 4.13
CA ALA A 124 -11.54 -20.51 5.56
C ALA A 124 -10.19 -20.80 6.24
N TYR A 125 -9.32 -21.56 5.57
CA TYR A 125 -7.96 -21.82 6.05
C TYR A 125 -7.17 -20.50 6.18
N TRP A 126 -7.22 -19.66 5.17
CA TRP A 126 -6.48 -18.40 5.14
C TRP A 126 -7.03 -17.37 6.13
N ASN A 127 -8.32 -17.43 6.42
CA ASN A 127 -8.90 -16.60 7.47
C ASN A 127 -8.39 -16.98 8.87
N ASN A 128 -8.26 -18.28 9.14
CA ASN A 128 -7.65 -18.78 10.39
C ASN A 128 -6.16 -18.40 10.45
N TYR A 129 -5.43 -18.55 9.32
CA TYR A 129 -4.05 -18.11 9.21
C TYR A 129 -3.92 -16.61 9.57
N TRP A 130 -4.74 -15.77 8.96
CA TRP A 130 -4.75 -14.33 9.24
C TRP A 130 -5.02 -14.04 10.71
N SER A 131 -6.03 -14.64 11.30
CA SER A 131 -6.38 -14.43 12.73
C SER A 131 -5.21 -14.70 13.67
N SER A 132 -4.38 -15.70 13.35
CA SER A 132 -3.20 -16.07 14.17
C SER A 132 -1.95 -15.22 13.87
N HIS A 133 -1.86 -14.56 12.71
CA HIS A 133 -0.67 -13.81 12.27
C HIS A 133 -0.87 -12.28 12.26
N GLN A 134 -2.06 -11.81 12.55
CA GLN A 134 -2.41 -10.39 12.49
C GLN A 134 -1.52 -9.51 13.38
N SER A 135 -1.21 -9.96 14.58
CA SER A 135 -0.36 -9.22 15.53
C SER A 135 1.10 -9.09 15.04
N VAL A 136 1.57 -10.04 14.25
CA VAL A 136 2.92 -9.99 13.65
C VAL A 136 2.91 -9.05 12.45
N ALA A 137 1.87 -9.11 11.62
CA ALA A 137 1.73 -8.31 10.41
C ALA A 137 1.60 -6.80 10.70
N THR A 138 1.16 -6.41 11.91
CA THR A 138 1.05 -5.01 12.33
C THR A 138 2.35 -4.44 12.91
N ARG A 139 3.37 -5.27 13.12
CA ARG A 139 4.68 -4.83 13.61
C ARG A 139 5.66 -4.67 12.46
N MET A 140 6.17 -3.46 12.28
CA MET A 140 7.21 -3.21 11.28
C MET A 140 8.52 -3.85 11.74
N THR A 141 9.01 -4.77 10.93
CA THR A 141 10.34 -5.36 11.08
C THR A 141 11.12 -5.04 9.81
N ILE A 142 12.23 -4.36 9.95
CA ILE A 142 13.03 -3.91 8.80
C ILE A 142 14.30 -4.75 8.74
N ASP A 143 14.49 -5.44 7.64
CA ASP A 143 15.75 -6.09 7.31
C ASP A 143 16.84 -5.03 7.05
N PRO A 144 18.02 -5.11 7.71
CA PRO A 144 19.09 -4.11 7.53
C PRO A 144 19.58 -3.96 6.09
N ARG A 145 19.50 -5.03 5.29
CA ARG A 145 19.88 -4.99 3.88
C ARG A 145 18.85 -4.21 3.07
N ALA A 146 17.55 -4.47 3.29
CA ALA A 146 16.45 -3.75 2.64
C ALA A 146 16.51 -2.25 2.98
N ALA A 147 16.73 -1.91 4.24
CA ALA A 147 16.89 -0.53 4.68
C ALA A 147 18.07 0.19 4.00
N ARG A 148 19.20 -0.49 3.87
CA ARG A 148 20.38 0.08 3.20
C ARG A 148 20.10 0.39 1.74
N ILE A 149 19.45 -0.52 1.04
CA ILE A 149 19.09 -0.35 -0.38
C ILE A 149 18.08 0.78 -0.54
N GLY A 150 17.00 0.79 0.25
CA GLY A 150 15.95 1.81 0.17
C GLY A 150 16.49 3.23 0.47
N ARG A 151 17.34 3.37 1.50
CA ARG A 151 17.97 4.66 1.83
C ARG A 151 19.00 5.10 0.80
N ALA A 152 19.67 4.17 0.12
CA ALA A 152 20.57 4.50 -0.98
C ALA A 152 19.79 5.04 -2.18
N ALA A 153 18.71 4.39 -2.58
CA ALA A 153 17.84 4.82 -3.67
C ALA A 153 17.29 6.24 -3.43
N THR A 154 16.80 6.54 -2.23
CA THR A 154 16.35 7.89 -1.84
C THR A 154 17.44 8.95 -1.96
N ARG A 155 18.67 8.64 -1.54
CA ARG A 155 19.81 9.58 -1.64
C ARG A 155 20.21 9.83 -3.09
N ASP A 156 20.26 8.78 -3.90
CA ASP A 156 20.65 8.88 -5.31
C ASP A 156 19.65 9.72 -6.10
N ALA A 157 18.35 9.56 -5.81
CA ALA A 157 17.30 10.39 -6.38
C ALA A 157 17.44 11.87 -5.97
N ALA A 158 17.75 12.17 -4.71
CA ALA A 158 17.96 13.52 -4.22
C ALA A 158 19.18 14.18 -4.91
N ILE A 159 20.29 13.47 -5.02
CA ILE A 159 21.51 13.97 -5.72
C ILE A 159 21.23 14.22 -7.20
N ALA A 160 20.47 13.35 -7.87
CA ALA A 160 20.09 13.53 -9.27
C ALA A 160 19.26 14.79 -9.48
N LEU A 161 18.33 15.10 -8.57
CA LEU A 161 17.51 16.32 -8.60
C LEU A 161 18.35 17.58 -8.42
N GLU A 162 19.27 17.61 -7.46
CA GLU A 162 20.19 18.73 -7.26
C GLU A 162 21.02 19.03 -8.51
N ARG A 163 21.55 17.97 -9.17
CA ARG A 163 22.33 18.10 -10.41
C ARG A 163 21.50 18.58 -11.59
N SER A 164 20.22 18.26 -11.65
CA SER A 164 19.31 18.69 -12.73
C SER A 164 18.85 20.14 -12.59
N GLY A 165 19.14 20.83 -11.46
CA GLY A 165 18.78 22.22 -11.22
C GLY A 165 17.27 22.45 -11.04
N VAL A 166 16.50 21.40 -10.86
CA VAL A 166 15.07 21.49 -10.55
C VAL A 166 14.93 21.80 -9.06
N ARG A 167 14.64 23.07 -8.75
CA ARG A 167 14.26 23.54 -7.41
C ARG A 167 12.74 23.53 -7.25
#